data_4e586394148396afc4044363335b86f3
#
_entry.id   4e586394148396afc4044363335b86f3
#
_cell.length_a   1.000
_cell.length_b   1.000
_cell.length_c   1.000
_cell.angle_alpha   90.00
_cell.angle_beta   90.00
_cell.angle_gamma   90.00
#
_symmetry.space_group_name_H-M   'P 1'
#
loop_
_entity.id
_entity.type
_entity.pdbx_description
1 polymer ?
#
loop_
_entity_poly.entity_id
_entity_poly.type
_entity_poly.pdbx_seq_one_letter_code
_entity_poly.pdbx_strand_id
1 'polypeptide(L)'
;MAQRIDHLMEAVFVADDRDRLARLAEHLAPDFVYVSPEAVFDGPEGLSEAFARYRRESWRAARLRRTSALEMHHGYFRYSWERLEGGAVAMQGWSFGSVDDSGAIDRVVAFEGLVPEGQADSA
;
A
#
# COMPACT_ATOMS: atom_id res chain seq x y z
N MET A 1 -13.81 -4.07 -3.17
CA MET A 1 -12.32 -3.99 -3.15
C MET A 1 -11.81 -2.59 -2.83
N ALA A 2 -12.35 -1.55 -3.43
CA ALA A 2 -11.87 -0.18 -3.17
C ALA A 2 -11.91 0.19 -1.68
N GLN A 3 -13.01 -0.10 -0.98
CA GLN A 3 -13.10 0.13 0.46
C GLN A 3 -12.04 -0.61 1.25
N ARG A 4 -11.69 -1.84 0.85
CA ARG A 4 -10.67 -2.63 1.52
C ARG A 4 -9.29 -1.99 1.39
N ILE A 5 -8.98 -1.45 0.20
CA ILE A 5 -7.73 -0.71 -0.02
C ILE A 5 -7.71 0.56 0.84
N ASP A 6 -8.83 1.29 0.88
CA ASP A 6 -8.94 2.50 1.71
C ASP A 6 -8.73 2.17 3.20
N HIS A 7 -9.29 1.07 3.68
CA HIS A 7 -9.08 0.59 5.05
C HIS A 7 -7.63 0.21 5.32
N LEU A 8 -6.96 -0.42 4.35
CA LEU A 8 -5.53 -0.75 4.49
C LEU A 8 -4.67 0.50 4.59
N MET A 9 -4.97 1.51 3.77
CA MET A 9 -4.24 2.79 3.81
C MET A 9 -4.40 3.50 5.16
N GLU A 10 -5.55 3.39 5.79
CA GLU A 10 -5.75 3.89 7.14
C GLU A 10 -5.05 3.03 8.19
N ALA A 11 -5.15 1.71 8.04
CA ALA A 11 -4.63 0.77 9.03
C ALA A 11 -3.12 0.85 9.20
N VAL A 12 -2.36 1.09 8.11
CA VAL A 12 -0.89 1.14 8.19
C VAL A 12 -0.39 2.30 9.06
N PHE A 13 -1.22 3.31 9.30
CA PHE A 13 -0.87 4.45 10.15
C PHE A 13 -1.43 4.36 11.57
N VAL A 14 -2.08 3.27 11.95
CA VAL A 14 -2.55 3.06 13.32
C VAL A 14 -1.35 2.97 14.26
N ALA A 15 -1.41 3.72 15.37
CA ALA A 15 -0.28 3.88 16.29
C ALA A 15 0.02 2.60 17.08
N ASP A 16 -1.01 1.94 17.57
CA ASP A 16 -0.87 0.74 18.38
C ASP A 16 -0.47 -0.46 17.51
N ASP A 17 0.64 -1.11 17.86
CA ASP A 17 1.20 -2.21 17.07
C ASP A 17 0.24 -3.39 16.94
N ARG A 18 -0.43 -3.75 18.02
CA ARG A 18 -1.36 -4.88 18.02
C ARG A 18 -2.61 -4.58 17.19
N ASP A 19 -3.18 -3.38 17.35
CA ASP A 19 -4.36 -2.95 16.62
C ASP A 19 -4.05 -2.84 15.12
N ARG A 20 -2.91 -2.26 14.78
CA ARG A 20 -2.47 -2.15 13.38
C ARG A 20 -2.37 -3.52 12.72
N LEU A 21 -1.67 -4.46 13.37
CA LEU A 21 -1.50 -5.81 12.82
C LEU A 21 -2.84 -6.52 12.67
N ALA A 22 -3.72 -6.43 13.65
CA ALA A 22 -5.05 -7.06 13.59
C ALA A 22 -5.86 -6.53 12.41
N ARG A 23 -5.85 -5.23 12.17
CA ARG A 23 -6.56 -4.61 11.05
C ARG A 23 -5.98 -5.03 9.69
N LEU A 24 -4.67 -5.10 9.58
CA LEU A 24 -4.01 -5.56 8.36
C LEU A 24 -4.36 -7.03 8.08
N ALA A 25 -4.33 -7.86 9.10
CA ALA A 25 -4.62 -9.29 8.96
C ALA A 25 -6.06 -9.59 8.53
N GLU A 26 -7.00 -8.67 8.73
CA GLU A 26 -8.37 -8.83 8.25
C GLU A 26 -8.47 -8.86 6.72
N HIS A 27 -7.53 -8.23 6.03
CA HIS A 27 -7.59 -8.03 4.58
C HIS A 27 -6.48 -8.76 3.82
N LEU A 28 -5.36 -9.03 4.49
CA LEU A 28 -4.16 -9.57 3.84
C LEU A 28 -4.05 -11.08 4.06
N ALA A 29 -3.59 -11.78 3.02
CA ALA A 29 -3.24 -13.19 3.13
C ALA A 29 -2.03 -13.35 4.07
N PRO A 30 -1.89 -14.51 4.76
CA PRO A 30 -0.72 -14.76 5.60
C PRO A 30 0.61 -14.68 4.84
N ASP A 31 0.61 -15.03 3.55
CA ASP A 31 1.77 -15.00 2.66
C ASP A 31 1.85 -13.72 1.82
N PHE A 32 1.17 -12.68 2.25
CA PHE A 32 1.15 -11.37 1.59
C PHE A 32 2.57 -10.85 1.36
N VAL A 33 2.77 -10.21 0.19
CA VAL A 33 4.03 -9.54 -0.15
C VAL A 33 3.73 -8.13 -0.59
N TYR A 34 4.45 -7.18 -0.01
CA TYR A 34 4.41 -5.78 -0.42
C TYR A 34 5.75 -5.42 -1.07
N VAL A 35 5.69 -4.96 -2.31
CA VAL A 35 6.87 -4.54 -3.07
C VAL A 35 6.82 -3.03 -3.25
N SER A 36 7.90 -2.36 -2.87
CA SER A 36 8.06 -0.92 -3.08
C SER A 36 9.43 -0.65 -3.71
N PRO A 37 9.69 0.56 -4.21
CA PRO A 37 11.01 0.89 -4.75
C PRO A 37 12.14 0.71 -3.73
N GLU A 38 11.86 0.89 -2.44
CA GLU A 38 12.89 0.82 -1.40
C GLU A 38 13.10 -0.59 -0.86
N ALA A 39 12.05 -1.41 -0.79
CA ALA A 39 12.14 -2.68 -0.09
C ALA A 39 10.98 -3.61 -0.43
N VAL A 40 11.13 -4.86 -0.04
CA VAL A 40 10.09 -5.89 -0.09
C VAL A 40 9.79 -6.32 1.34
N PHE A 41 8.51 -6.38 1.69
CA PHE A 41 8.07 -6.79 3.03
C PHE A 41 7.16 -8.02 2.92
N ASP A 42 7.41 -9.01 3.78
CA ASP A 42 6.68 -10.27 3.79
C ASP A 42 5.67 -10.32 4.93
N GLY A 43 4.44 -10.70 4.59
CA GLY A 43 3.37 -10.89 5.54
C GLY A 43 2.79 -9.60 6.09
N PRO A 44 1.62 -9.69 6.76
CA PRO A 44 1.06 -8.54 7.47
C PRO A 44 2.02 -7.98 8.53
N GLU A 45 2.79 -8.85 9.18
CA GLU A 45 3.76 -8.46 10.20
C GLU A 45 4.87 -7.59 9.61
N GLY A 46 5.43 -7.99 8.48
CA GLY A 46 6.49 -7.24 7.81
C GLY A 46 6.01 -5.85 7.39
N LEU A 47 4.80 -5.77 6.83
CA LEU A 47 4.19 -4.49 6.46
C LEU A 47 3.95 -3.62 7.69
N SER A 48 3.40 -4.19 8.76
CA SER A 48 3.12 -3.47 10.00
C SER A 48 4.38 -2.89 10.62
N GLU A 49 5.46 -3.67 10.70
CA GLU A 49 6.74 -3.22 11.24
C GLU A 49 7.37 -2.11 10.39
N ALA A 50 7.28 -2.23 9.07
CA ALA A 50 7.80 -1.23 8.14
C ALA A 50 7.12 0.13 8.35
N PHE A 51 5.80 0.16 8.40
CA PHE A 51 5.06 1.41 8.59
C PHE A 51 5.22 1.97 9.99
N ALA A 52 5.38 1.13 11.02
CA ALA A 52 5.72 1.61 12.36
C ALA A 52 7.04 2.38 12.36
N ARG A 53 8.04 1.86 11.64
CA ARG A 53 9.34 2.50 11.51
C ARG A 53 9.25 3.81 10.71
N TYR A 54 8.56 3.81 9.56
CA TYR A 54 8.36 5.02 8.75
C TYR A 54 7.69 6.12 9.56
N ARG A 55 6.68 5.77 10.34
CA ARG A 55 5.95 6.72 11.17
C ARG A 55 6.83 7.36 12.22
N ARG A 56 7.76 6.60 12.81
CA ARG A 56 8.71 7.12 13.80
C ARG A 56 9.81 7.97 13.18
N GLU A 57 10.29 7.55 12.02
CA GLU A 57 11.52 8.13 11.43
C GLU A 57 11.24 9.23 10.41
N SER A 58 10.23 9.06 9.56
CA SER A 58 10.07 9.89 8.37
C SER A 58 8.68 10.45 8.17
N TRP A 59 7.64 9.71 8.49
CA TRP A 59 6.27 10.02 8.10
C TRP A 59 5.37 10.30 9.30
N ARG A 60 5.79 11.19 10.20
CA ARG A 60 5.05 11.44 11.46
C ARG A 60 3.63 11.96 11.24
N ALA A 61 3.40 12.74 10.19
CA ALA A 61 2.11 13.30 9.85
C ALA A 61 1.63 12.83 8.49
N ALA A 62 2.08 11.65 8.05
CA ALA A 62 1.76 11.13 6.74
C ALA A 62 0.41 10.41 6.71
N ARG A 63 -0.24 10.50 5.55
CA ARG A 63 -1.45 9.74 5.21
C ARG A 63 -1.36 9.28 3.78
N LEU A 64 -2.00 8.15 3.49
CA LEU A 64 -2.17 7.66 2.13
C LEU A 64 -3.61 7.85 1.72
N ARG A 65 -3.83 8.22 0.47
CA ARG A 65 -5.15 8.41 -0.12
C ARG A 65 -5.18 7.84 -1.52
N ARG A 66 -6.21 7.05 -1.82
CA ARG A 66 -6.46 6.58 -3.18
C ARG A 66 -7.00 7.75 -4.01
N THR A 67 -6.45 7.94 -5.21
CA THR A 67 -6.78 9.08 -6.07
C THR A 67 -7.45 8.68 -7.37
N SER A 68 -7.64 7.38 -7.62
CA SER A 68 -8.39 6.89 -8.78
C SER A 68 -9.44 5.88 -8.36
N ALA A 69 -10.35 5.56 -9.29
CA ALA A 69 -11.14 4.35 -9.18
C ALA A 69 -10.21 3.14 -9.11
N LEU A 70 -10.64 2.11 -8.43
CA LEU A 70 -9.93 0.83 -8.44
C LEU A 70 -10.49 -0.01 -9.57
N GLU A 71 -9.63 -0.42 -10.49
CA GLU A 71 -9.98 -1.36 -11.55
C GLU A 71 -9.56 -2.76 -11.13
N MET A 72 -10.41 -3.74 -11.37
CA MET A 72 -10.14 -5.13 -10.99
C MET A 72 -10.68 -6.09 -12.05
N HIS A 73 -9.87 -7.08 -12.42
CA HIS A 73 -10.30 -8.20 -13.25
C HIS A 73 -9.42 -9.41 -12.98
N HIS A 74 -10.00 -10.60 -13.05
CA HIS A 74 -9.30 -11.87 -12.90
C HIS A 74 -8.42 -11.96 -11.64
N GLY A 75 -8.85 -11.30 -10.56
CA GLY A 75 -8.10 -11.29 -9.30
C GLY A 75 -6.94 -10.31 -9.24
N TYR A 76 -6.73 -9.50 -10.28
CA TYR A 76 -5.72 -8.44 -10.31
C TYR A 76 -6.39 -7.08 -10.21
N PHE A 77 -5.74 -6.12 -9.57
CA PHE A 77 -6.28 -4.76 -9.42
C PHE A 77 -5.19 -3.72 -9.58
N ARG A 78 -5.60 -2.49 -9.84
CA ARG A 78 -4.72 -1.31 -9.86
C ARG A 78 -5.45 -0.07 -9.39
N TYR A 79 -4.71 0.88 -8.85
CA TYR A 79 -5.22 2.19 -8.44
C TYR A 79 -4.06 3.18 -8.32
N SER A 80 -4.38 4.47 -8.38
CA SER A 80 -3.41 5.51 -8.06
C SER A 80 -3.59 6.00 -6.63
N TRP A 81 -2.53 6.55 -6.06
CA TRP A 81 -2.52 7.03 -4.68
C TRP A 81 -1.62 8.25 -4.55
N GLU A 82 -1.80 8.94 -3.44
CA GLU A 82 -0.86 9.98 -3.01
C GLU A 82 -0.58 9.85 -1.52
N ARG A 83 0.64 10.24 -1.14
CA ARG A 83 1.03 10.38 0.25
C ARG A 83 0.99 11.86 0.59
N LEU A 84 0.22 12.19 1.63
CA LEU A 84 0.10 13.53 2.17
C LEU A 84 0.98 13.65 3.40
N GLU A 85 1.66 14.77 3.55
CA GLU A 85 2.41 15.10 4.76
C GLU A 85 2.02 16.52 5.18
N GLY A 86 1.47 16.64 6.39
CA GLY A 86 0.96 17.93 6.85
C GLY A 86 -0.10 18.54 5.95
N GLY A 87 -0.89 17.71 5.26
CA GLY A 87 -1.92 18.15 4.34
C GLY A 87 -1.46 18.46 2.92
N ALA A 88 -0.15 18.39 2.65
CA ALA A 88 0.41 18.62 1.32
C ALA A 88 0.79 17.30 0.66
N VAL A 89 0.66 17.22 -0.67
CA VAL A 89 1.07 16.03 -1.42
C VAL A 89 2.59 15.94 -1.45
N ALA A 90 3.13 14.89 -0.82
CA ALA A 90 4.57 14.63 -0.79
C ALA A 90 5.00 13.65 -1.88
N MET A 91 4.13 12.72 -2.29
CA MET A 91 4.43 11.71 -3.29
C MET A 91 3.14 11.27 -3.96
N GLN A 92 3.24 10.91 -5.23
CA GLN A 92 2.16 10.28 -5.99
C GLN A 92 2.66 8.96 -6.56
N GLY A 93 1.76 8.02 -6.79
CA GLY A 93 2.16 6.75 -7.35
C GLY A 93 0.99 5.90 -7.83
N TRP A 94 1.34 4.71 -8.27
CA TRP A 94 0.41 3.67 -8.70
C TRP A 94 0.72 2.39 -7.95
N SER A 95 -0.31 1.62 -7.65
CA SER A 95 -0.14 0.28 -7.10
C SER A 95 -0.91 -0.73 -7.93
N PHE A 96 -0.33 -1.90 -8.02
CA PHE A 96 -0.93 -3.08 -8.64
C PHE A 96 -0.95 -4.18 -7.60
N GLY A 97 -1.93 -5.05 -7.68
CA GLY A 97 -1.99 -6.13 -6.73
C GLY A 97 -2.84 -7.29 -7.19
N SER A 98 -2.95 -8.27 -6.32
CA SER A 98 -3.76 -9.46 -6.56
C SER A 98 -4.44 -9.92 -5.29
N VAL A 99 -5.49 -10.73 -5.49
CA VAL A 99 -6.15 -11.46 -4.42
C VAL A 99 -6.00 -12.96 -4.68
N ASP A 100 -5.98 -13.74 -3.61
CA ASP A 100 -5.93 -15.19 -3.72
C ASP A 100 -7.34 -15.79 -3.88
N ASP A 101 -7.44 -17.12 -3.93
CA ASP A 101 -8.71 -17.82 -4.13
C ASP A 101 -9.71 -17.58 -3.00
N SER A 102 -9.24 -17.21 -1.81
CA SER A 102 -10.10 -16.87 -0.67
C SER A 102 -10.59 -15.43 -0.71
N GLY A 103 -10.07 -14.62 -1.63
CA GLY A 103 -10.36 -13.19 -1.73
C GLY A 103 -9.48 -12.32 -0.85
N ALA A 104 -8.49 -12.89 -0.17
CA ALA A 104 -7.53 -12.11 0.59
C ALA A 104 -6.51 -11.46 -0.35
N ILE A 105 -6.06 -10.25 -0.02
CA ILE A 105 -5.03 -9.56 -0.79
C ILE A 105 -3.70 -10.25 -0.51
N ASP A 106 -3.06 -10.79 -1.55
CA ASP A 106 -1.82 -11.54 -1.41
C ASP A 106 -0.61 -10.80 -1.96
N ARG A 107 -0.79 -9.72 -2.71
CA ARG A 107 0.31 -8.91 -3.23
C ARG A 107 -0.13 -7.50 -3.52
N VAL A 108 0.73 -6.54 -3.17
CA VAL A 108 0.65 -5.16 -3.64
C VAL A 108 2.04 -4.73 -4.08
N VAL A 109 2.11 -4.16 -5.29
CA VAL A 109 3.34 -3.61 -5.85
C VAL A 109 3.13 -2.12 -6.05
N ALA A 110 3.88 -1.32 -5.33
CA ALA A 110 3.78 0.14 -5.37
C ALA A 110 4.88 0.72 -6.26
N PHE A 111 4.47 1.62 -7.15
CA PHE A 111 5.37 2.44 -7.94
C PHE A 111 5.22 3.88 -7.51
N GLU A 112 6.34 4.55 -7.29
CA GLU A 112 6.36 5.97 -6.96
C GLU A 112 6.51 6.82 -8.21
N GLY A 113 5.88 7.99 -8.20
CA GLY A 113 5.89 8.92 -9.31
C GLY A 113 4.80 8.62 -10.34
N LEU A 114 4.72 9.49 -11.34
CA LEU A 114 3.82 9.31 -12.47
C LEU A 114 4.43 8.33 -13.47
N VAL A 115 3.57 7.69 -14.26
CA VAL A 115 4.06 6.82 -15.34
C VAL A 115 4.86 7.68 -16.31
N PRO A 116 6.13 7.32 -16.60
CA PRO A 116 6.96 8.09 -17.52
C PRO A 116 6.35 8.16 -18.91
N GLU A 117 6.44 9.31 -19.56
CA GLU A 117 6.05 9.43 -20.94
C GLU A 117 7.15 8.93 -21.87
N GLY A 118 6.73 8.49 -23.05
CA GLY A 118 7.64 8.19 -24.13
C GLY A 118 8.41 6.91 -23.92
N GLN A 119 9.67 6.93 -24.26
CA GLN A 119 10.51 5.76 -24.40
C GLN A 119 11.48 5.58 -23.23
N ALA A 120 11.06 6.00 -22.04
CA ALA A 120 11.90 5.84 -20.87
C ALA A 120 12.20 4.35 -20.67
N ASP A 121 13.44 3.98 -20.91
CA ASP A 121 13.94 2.62 -20.81
C ASP A 121 14.80 2.53 -19.55
N SER A 122 14.14 2.52 -18.40
CA SER A 122 14.83 2.34 -17.12
C SER A 122 14.67 0.89 -16.70
N ALA A 123 15.76 0.18 -16.74
CA ALA A 123 15.81 -1.20 -16.25
C ALA A 123 15.83 -1.23 -14.74
#